data_61e01cb1f8642d96ed87eb78dfca18d0
#
_entry.id   61e01cb1f8642d96ed87eb78dfca18d0
#
_cell.length_a   1.000
_cell.length_b   1.000
_cell.length_c   1.000
_cell.angle_alpha   90.00
_cell.angle_beta   90.00
_cell.angle_gamma   90.00
#
_symmetry.space_group_name_H-M   'P 1'
#
loop_
_entity.id
_entity.type
_entity.pdbx_description
1 polymer ?
#
loop_
_entity_poly.entity_id
_entity_poly.type
_entity_poly.pdbx_seq_one_letter_code
_entity_poly.pdbx_strand_id
1 'polypeptide(L)'
;MIPISPRRRIAGLLCIALLALAPLPAAAETVLVYVTNSAGDNIHVIDAATNKVVQVISGIEAPHGIGFAPDGTRVYVSNESDSTLDVVDRKGGRIAARIPLSGHPNNIAVTRDGGRVVVGIAEDPGALDVIDTKALKVSKTIPVRGRLHNVYVTPDDKYVVTGSIRTKVMTVIDLKTEQVAWDLALHEGVRPMTFETNPDGSTKRVFAQLSNLNGFAVVDFAARKEMASIVLPAEPGGFGVAERRMDSPSHGLGVSPDGKTLWVTSIAANAVFAYSLPDLELRGHVKLPEITLKGRAPISVVPNWVTFTPDGRRLYVSNAAAKSVSVIDTAGMKLVSTVPVGEVPKRINTLVLR
;
A
#
# COMPACT_ATOMS: atom_id res chain seq x y z
N MET A 1 -41.03 -35.15 -85.57
CA MET A 1 -40.73 -35.50 -84.19
C MET A 1 -39.28 -35.12 -83.92
N ILE A 2 -39.06 -34.06 -83.11
CA ILE A 2 -37.74 -33.54 -82.81
C ILE A 2 -37.55 -33.83 -81.30
N PRO A 3 -36.47 -34.49 -80.87
CA PRO A 3 -36.30 -34.78 -79.43
C PRO A 3 -35.71 -33.57 -78.69
N ILE A 4 -36.28 -33.29 -77.54
CA ILE A 4 -35.91 -32.26 -76.57
C ILE A 4 -34.77 -32.78 -75.69
N SER A 5 -33.63 -32.04 -75.67
CA SER A 5 -32.48 -32.27 -74.83
C SER A 5 -32.67 -31.76 -73.38
N PRO A 6 -32.24 -32.48 -72.32
CA PRO A 6 -32.39 -31.96 -70.94
C PRO A 6 -31.29 -30.96 -70.54
N ARG A 7 -31.67 -29.81 -70.04
CA ARG A 7 -30.80 -28.76 -69.46
C ARG A 7 -30.22 -29.26 -68.13
N ARG A 8 -28.88 -29.37 -68.08
CA ARG A 8 -28.13 -29.54 -66.83
C ARG A 8 -28.16 -28.25 -65.97
N ARG A 9 -28.66 -28.35 -64.78
CA ARG A 9 -28.53 -27.31 -63.77
C ARG A 9 -27.17 -27.46 -63.08
N ILE A 10 -26.30 -26.45 -63.17
CA ILE A 10 -25.07 -26.35 -62.40
C ILE A 10 -25.43 -25.69 -61.05
N ALA A 11 -25.37 -26.45 -59.99
CA ALA A 11 -25.46 -25.94 -58.64
C ALA A 11 -24.10 -25.39 -58.20
N GLY A 12 -23.96 -24.07 -58.18
CA GLY A 12 -22.76 -23.43 -57.62
C GLY A 12 -22.77 -23.51 -56.10
N LEU A 13 -21.82 -24.26 -55.52
CA LEU A 13 -21.55 -24.23 -54.09
C LEU A 13 -20.77 -22.94 -53.78
N LEU A 14 -21.42 -22.04 -53.03
CA LEU A 14 -20.77 -20.85 -52.46
C LEU A 14 -20.12 -21.28 -51.13
N CYS A 15 -18.80 -21.50 -51.12
CA CYS A 15 -18.04 -21.69 -49.90
C CYS A 15 -17.81 -20.34 -49.23
N ILE A 16 -18.58 -20.05 -48.18
CA ILE A 16 -18.32 -18.90 -47.28
C ILE A 16 -17.19 -19.32 -46.36
N ALA A 17 -15.98 -18.81 -46.59
CA ALA A 17 -14.88 -18.95 -45.66
C ALA A 17 -15.14 -18.03 -44.45
N LEU A 18 -15.53 -18.61 -43.30
CA LEU A 18 -15.53 -17.91 -42.02
C LEU A 18 -14.07 -17.69 -41.60
N LEU A 19 -13.57 -16.47 -41.78
CA LEU A 19 -12.33 -16.05 -41.10
C LEU A 19 -12.65 -15.93 -39.58
N ALA A 20 -12.18 -16.90 -38.81
CA ALA A 20 -12.13 -16.80 -37.36
C ALA A 20 -11.12 -15.70 -36.99
N LEU A 21 -11.59 -14.54 -36.57
CA LEU A 21 -10.74 -13.54 -35.92
C LEU A 21 -10.23 -14.15 -34.61
N ALA A 22 -8.96 -14.52 -34.58
CA ALA A 22 -8.30 -14.83 -33.33
C ALA A 22 -8.34 -13.60 -32.41
N PRO A 23 -8.72 -13.73 -31.14
CA PRO A 23 -8.68 -12.62 -30.22
C PRO A 23 -7.25 -12.09 -30.14
N LEU A 24 -7.08 -10.78 -30.31
CA LEU A 24 -5.80 -10.12 -30.07
C LEU A 24 -5.39 -10.40 -28.62
N PRO A 25 -4.12 -10.74 -28.36
CA PRO A 25 -3.66 -10.94 -27.00
C PRO A 25 -3.91 -9.63 -26.22
N ALA A 26 -4.62 -9.73 -25.11
CA ALA A 26 -4.78 -8.62 -24.20
C ALA A 26 -3.37 -8.10 -23.84
N ALA A 27 -3.17 -6.79 -23.90
CA ALA A 27 -1.92 -6.19 -23.49
C ALA A 27 -1.60 -6.68 -22.06
N ALA A 28 -0.41 -7.24 -21.87
CA ALA A 28 -0.02 -7.73 -20.56
C ALA A 28 0.00 -6.56 -19.55
N GLU A 29 -0.68 -6.73 -18.42
CA GLU A 29 -0.67 -5.73 -17.35
C GLU A 29 0.77 -5.48 -16.90
N THR A 30 1.17 -4.20 -16.84
CA THR A 30 2.46 -3.83 -16.26
C THR A 30 2.26 -3.50 -14.80
N VAL A 31 2.90 -4.24 -13.91
CA VAL A 31 2.83 -4.04 -12.46
C VAL A 31 4.13 -3.38 -11.99
N LEU A 32 4.01 -2.17 -11.45
CA LEU A 32 5.13 -1.38 -10.95
C LEU A 32 5.00 -1.18 -9.44
N VAL A 33 6.09 -1.40 -8.71
CA VAL A 33 6.17 -1.19 -7.27
C VAL A 33 7.02 0.04 -7.00
N TYR A 34 6.43 1.05 -6.39
CA TYR A 34 7.07 2.32 -6.05
C TYR A 34 7.52 2.31 -4.60
N VAL A 35 8.73 2.75 -4.33
CA VAL A 35 9.36 2.76 -3.01
C VAL A 35 9.91 4.16 -2.72
N THR A 36 9.40 4.82 -1.68
CA THR A 36 9.95 6.11 -1.23
C THR A 36 11.17 5.88 -0.36
N ASN A 37 12.27 6.57 -0.65
CA ASN A 37 13.53 6.51 0.10
C ASN A 37 13.62 7.71 1.03
N SER A 38 13.04 7.59 2.24
CA SER A 38 12.70 8.73 3.10
C SER A 38 13.87 9.45 3.77
N ALA A 39 15.09 8.91 3.69
CA ALA A 39 16.30 9.64 4.07
C ALA A 39 17.14 10.12 2.86
N GLY A 40 16.50 10.10 1.68
CA GLY A 40 17.05 10.59 0.42
C GLY A 40 16.07 11.54 -0.26
N ASP A 41 16.31 11.75 -1.55
CA ASP A 41 15.56 12.66 -2.41
C ASP A 41 14.83 11.95 -3.56
N ASN A 42 14.59 10.62 -3.45
CA ASN A 42 14.19 9.85 -4.61
C ASN A 42 13.20 8.71 -4.30
N ILE A 43 12.58 8.23 -5.36
CA ILE A 43 11.67 7.09 -5.38
C ILE A 43 12.24 6.09 -6.39
N HIS A 44 12.38 4.84 -5.99
CA HIS A 44 12.69 3.75 -6.90
C HIS A 44 11.42 3.06 -7.39
N VAL A 45 11.37 2.75 -8.69
CA VAL A 45 10.27 2.04 -9.34
C VAL A 45 10.77 0.66 -9.77
N ILE A 46 10.18 -0.37 -9.22
CA ILE A 46 10.53 -1.76 -9.47
C ILE A 46 9.50 -2.37 -10.41
N ASP A 47 9.93 -2.99 -11.49
CA ASP A 47 9.09 -3.82 -12.34
C ASP A 47 8.87 -5.18 -11.65
N ALA A 48 7.61 -5.53 -11.38
CA ALA A 48 7.27 -6.74 -10.64
C ALA A 48 7.50 -8.04 -11.43
N ALA A 49 7.55 -7.98 -12.76
CA ALA A 49 7.84 -9.15 -13.59
C ALA A 49 9.32 -9.55 -13.52
N THR A 50 10.21 -8.57 -13.37
CA THR A 50 11.66 -8.78 -13.38
C THR A 50 12.32 -8.59 -12.03
N ASN A 51 11.64 -7.98 -11.05
CA ASN A 51 12.19 -7.55 -9.76
C ASN A 51 13.43 -6.65 -9.92
N LYS A 52 13.43 -5.76 -10.92
CA LYS A 52 14.50 -4.79 -11.17
C LYS A 52 13.99 -3.37 -11.06
N VAL A 53 14.84 -2.47 -10.58
CA VAL A 53 14.58 -1.03 -10.66
C VAL A 53 14.62 -0.61 -12.13
N VAL A 54 13.52 -0.02 -12.62
CA VAL A 54 13.36 0.42 -14.02
C VAL A 54 13.29 1.93 -14.15
N GLN A 55 13.04 2.65 -13.05
CA GLN A 55 13.02 4.11 -13.02
C GLN A 55 13.45 4.62 -11.65
N VAL A 56 14.11 5.77 -11.61
CA VAL A 56 14.37 6.54 -10.39
C VAL A 56 13.80 7.95 -10.61
N ILE A 57 12.91 8.36 -9.69
CA ILE A 57 12.32 9.70 -9.67
C ILE A 57 13.01 10.47 -8.57
N SER A 58 13.70 11.57 -8.93
CA SER A 58 14.51 12.36 -8.01
C SER A 58 13.98 13.78 -7.79
N GLY A 59 14.50 14.48 -6.79
CA GLY A 59 14.18 15.87 -6.48
C GLY A 59 12.98 16.05 -5.58
N ILE A 60 12.60 15.01 -4.81
CA ILE A 60 11.58 15.05 -3.76
C ILE A 60 12.28 14.75 -2.43
N GLU A 61 12.55 15.77 -1.65
CA GLU A 61 13.26 15.65 -0.37
C GLU A 61 12.45 14.93 0.68
N ALA A 62 13.02 13.91 1.32
CA ALA A 62 12.37 13.08 2.31
C ALA A 62 10.96 12.58 1.86
N PRO A 63 10.86 11.89 0.71
CA PRO A 63 9.58 11.41 0.20
C PRO A 63 9.00 10.38 1.16
N HIS A 64 7.70 10.52 1.53
CA HIS A 64 7.10 9.60 2.49
C HIS A 64 5.85 8.90 1.94
N GLY A 65 4.68 9.52 1.97
CA GLY A 65 3.46 8.95 1.42
C GLY A 65 3.48 8.90 -0.10
N ILE A 66 2.93 7.84 -0.70
CA ILE A 66 2.84 7.69 -2.15
C ILE A 66 1.51 7.11 -2.57
N GLY A 67 0.93 7.67 -3.63
CA GLY A 67 -0.33 7.23 -4.24
C GLY A 67 -0.38 7.56 -5.72
N PHE A 68 -1.40 7.06 -6.41
CA PHE A 68 -1.49 7.14 -7.86
C PHE A 68 -2.86 7.66 -8.30
N ALA A 69 -2.88 8.42 -9.38
CA ALA A 69 -4.11 8.66 -10.11
C ALA A 69 -4.63 7.32 -10.69
N PRO A 70 -5.95 7.07 -10.69
CA PRO A 70 -6.52 5.80 -11.17
C PRO A 70 -6.19 5.48 -12.64
N ASP A 71 -5.96 6.52 -13.46
CA ASP A 71 -5.54 6.38 -14.86
C ASP A 71 -4.03 6.08 -15.03
N GLY A 72 -3.29 6.01 -13.91
CA GLY A 72 -1.86 5.77 -13.88
C GLY A 72 -1.00 6.88 -14.50
N THR A 73 -1.54 8.07 -14.76
CA THR A 73 -0.77 9.17 -15.38
C THR A 73 0.06 9.96 -14.37
N ARG A 74 -0.38 10.03 -13.12
CA ARG A 74 0.26 10.83 -12.06
C ARG A 74 0.62 9.99 -10.85
N VAL A 75 1.72 10.34 -10.22
CA VAL A 75 2.13 9.87 -8.89
C VAL A 75 2.07 11.04 -7.93
N TYR A 76 1.42 10.85 -6.80
CA TYR A 76 1.34 11.82 -5.73
C TYR A 76 2.27 11.40 -4.60
N VAL A 77 3.07 12.33 -4.09
CA VAL A 77 4.08 12.07 -3.06
C VAL A 77 4.07 13.16 -2.02
N SER A 78 3.96 12.80 -0.74
CA SER A 78 4.21 13.78 0.33
C SER A 78 5.70 14.02 0.46
N ASN A 79 6.08 15.28 0.41
CA ASN A 79 7.43 15.79 0.61
C ASN A 79 7.52 16.36 2.03
N GLU A 80 8.20 15.63 2.92
CA GLU A 80 8.24 15.99 4.34
C GLU A 80 9.11 17.26 4.56
N SER A 81 10.16 17.46 3.78
CA SER A 81 11.06 18.61 3.92
C SER A 81 10.42 19.92 3.49
N ASP A 82 9.71 19.92 2.36
CA ASP A 82 9.15 21.15 1.77
C ASP A 82 7.71 21.43 2.23
N SER A 83 7.08 20.49 2.97
CA SER A 83 5.66 20.55 3.34
C SER A 83 4.76 20.71 2.12
N THR A 84 5.00 19.88 1.10
CA THR A 84 4.21 19.86 -0.14
C THR A 84 3.65 18.48 -0.44
N LEU A 85 2.59 18.46 -1.26
CA LEU A 85 2.23 17.29 -2.07
C LEU A 85 2.82 17.49 -3.46
N ASP A 86 3.81 16.69 -3.80
CA ASP A 86 4.44 16.73 -5.12
C ASP A 86 3.65 15.85 -6.10
N VAL A 87 3.33 16.40 -7.25
CA VAL A 87 2.63 15.72 -8.35
C VAL A 87 3.64 15.40 -9.44
N VAL A 88 3.86 14.13 -9.69
CA VAL A 88 4.84 13.65 -10.66
C VAL A 88 4.12 13.16 -11.92
N ASP A 89 4.59 13.59 -13.10
CA ASP A 89 4.28 12.91 -14.35
C ASP A 89 4.93 11.52 -14.32
N ARG A 90 4.11 10.48 -14.25
CA ARG A 90 4.61 9.12 -14.06
C ARG A 90 5.57 8.67 -15.16
N LYS A 91 5.23 8.94 -16.42
CA LYS A 91 6.00 8.45 -17.56
C LYS A 91 7.37 9.13 -17.65
N GLY A 92 7.40 10.44 -17.48
CA GLY A 92 8.64 11.21 -17.53
C GLY A 92 9.44 11.22 -16.24
N GLY A 93 8.84 10.83 -15.12
CA GLY A 93 9.48 10.90 -13.79
C GLY A 93 9.79 12.32 -13.32
N ARG A 94 9.09 13.33 -13.85
CA ARG A 94 9.32 14.74 -13.53
C ARG A 94 8.22 15.32 -12.66
N ILE A 95 8.60 16.15 -11.71
CA ILE A 95 7.66 16.89 -10.87
C ILE A 95 6.91 17.89 -11.78
N ALA A 96 5.60 17.70 -11.89
CA ALA A 96 4.72 18.56 -12.68
C ALA A 96 4.15 19.72 -11.85
N ALA A 97 3.95 19.51 -10.55
CA ALA A 97 3.46 20.52 -9.62
C ALA A 97 3.90 20.21 -8.19
N ARG A 98 4.00 21.25 -7.37
CA ARG A 98 4.14 21.18 -5.91
C ARG A 98 2.99 21.94 -5.28
N ILE A 99 2.21 21.27 -4.46
CA ILE A 99 1.03 21.85 -3.81
C ILE A 99 1.41 22.12 -2.36
N PRO A 100 1.48 23.38 -1.91
CA PRO A 100 1.74 23.71 -0.51
C PRO A 100 0.65 23.12 0.39
N LEU A 101 1.05 22.53 1.50
CA LEU A 101 0.18 21.96 2.52
C LEU A 101 0.07 22.88 3.74
N SER A 102 -0.90 22.63 4.60
CA SER A 102 -1.10 23.41 5.83
C SER A 102 -0.02 23.18 6.88
N GLY A 103 0.80 22.13 6.74
CA GLY A 103 1.89 21.77 7.63
C GLY A 103 2.66 20.57 7.16
N HIS A 104 3.51 20.03 8.04
CA HIS A 104 4.38 18.88 7.76
C HIS A 104 3.56 17.61 7.45
N PRO A 105 3.65 17.06 6.24
CA PRO A 105 2.87 15.89 5.85
C PRO A 105 3.47 14.59 6.39
N ASN A 106 2.63 13.54 6.45
CA ASN A 106 3.10 12.17 6.63
C ASN A 106 2.60 11.31 5.47
N ASN A 107 1.52 10.57 5.65
CA ASN A 107 0.96 9.70 4.62
C ASN A 107 -0.13 10.38 3.81
N ILE A 108 -0.40 9.81 2.64
CA ILE A 108 -1.46 10.23 1.74
C ILE A 108 -2.38 9.06 1.37
N ALA A 109 -3.60 9.38 1.01
CA ALA A 109 -4.54 8.45 0.39
C ALA A 109 -5.25 9.12 -0.78
N VAL A 110 -5.47 8.37 -1.85
CA VAL A 110 -6.16 8.83 -3.07
C VAL A 110 -7.54 8.19 -3.08
N THR A 111 -8.60 8.99 -3.36
CA THR A 111 -9.95 8.45 -3.53
C THR A 111 -10.02 7.60 -4.80
N ARG A 112 -10.91 6.60 -4.81
CA ARG A 112 -11.04 5.65 -5.93
C ARG A 112 -11.35 6.33 -7.27
N ASP A 113 -12.14 7.41 -7.25
CA ASP A 113 -12.43 8.23 -8.43
C ASP A 113 -11.25 9.11 -8.86
N GLY A 114 -10.19 9.17 -8.05
CA GLY A 114 -9.02 10.03 -8.27
C GLY A 114 -9.28 11.52 -8.12
N GLY A 115 -10.47 11.91 -7.68
CA GLY A 115 -10.86 13.32 -7.56
C GLY A 115 -10.17 14.03 -6.40
N ARG A 116 -9.76 13.29 -5.36
CA ARG A 116 -9.13 13.84 -4.16
C ARG A 116 -7.90 13.05 -3.72
N VAL A 117 -6.90 13.79 -3.22
CA VAL A 117 -5.84 13.23 -2.39
C VAL A 117 -6.01 13.79 -0.99
N VAL A 118 -6.02 12.92 0.01
CA VAL A 118 -6.08 13.32 1.41
C VAL A 118 -4.70 13.14 2.02
N VAL A 119 -4.16 14.19 2.65
CA VAL A 119 -2.83 14.20 3.25
C VAL A 119 -2.96 14.36 4.76
N GLY A 120 -2.32 13.46 5.52
CA GLY A 120 -2.23 13.59 6.97
C GLY A 120 -1.15 14.59 7.36
N ILE A 121 -1.53 15.64 8.10
CA ILE A 121 -0.62 16.65 8.65
C ILE A 121 -0.17 16.21 10.04
N ALA A 122 1.14 15.99 10.15
CA ALA A 122 1.80 15.42 11.32
C ALA A 122 2.29 16.50 12.30
N GLU A 123 1.42 17.46 12.60
CA GLU A 123 1.66 18.53 13.59
C GLU A 123 0.69 18.40 14.76
N ASP A 124 0.81 19.27 15.76
CA ASP A 124 -0.09 19.34 16.91
C ASP A 124 -0.60 20.79 17.07
N PRO A 125 -1.86 21.05 16.76
CA PRO A 125 -2.92 20.11 16.39
C PRO A 125 -2.74 19.53 14.99
N GLY A 126 -3.24 18.28 14.80
CA GLY A 126 -3.21 17.61 13.50
C GLY A 126 -4.31 18.10 12.58
N ALA A 127 -4.13 17.81 11.29
CA ALA A 127 -5.11 18.11 10.28
C ALA A 127 -5.09 17.07 9.15
N LEU A 128 -6.16 17.06 8.36
CA LEU A 128 -6.18 16.43 7.04
C LEU A 128 -6.33 17.52 5.99
N ASP A 129 -5.38 17.63 5.07
CA ASP A 129 -5.55 18.43 3.88
C ASP A 129 -6.21 17.60 2.79
N VAL A 130 -7.31 18.11 2.26
CA VAL A 130 -8.02 17.55 1.11
C VAL A 130 -7.61 18.32 -0.14
N ILE A 131 -6.98 17.63 -1.08
CA ILE A 131 -6.48 18.21 -2.32
C ILE A 131 -7.44 17.85 -3.45
N ASP A 132 -7.89 18.87 -4.19
CA ASP A 132 -8.56 18.70 -5.48
C ASP A 132 -7.51 18.38 -6.55
N THR A 133 -7.58 17.19 -7.13
CA THR A 133 -6.58 16.69 -8.10
C THR A 133 -6.68 17.36 -9.47
N LYS A 134 -7.83 17.98 -9.79
CA LYS A 134 -8.03 18.73 -11.01
C LYS A 134 -7.53 20.16 -10.86
N ALA A 135 -7.86 20.80 -9.75
CA ALA A 135 -7.43 22.16 -9.46
C ALA A 135 -5.99 22.26 -8.96
N LEU A 136 -5.39 21.15 -8.54
CA LEU A 136 -4.05 21.04 -7.95
C LEU A 136 -3.84 22.00 -6.77
N LYS A 137 -4.78 22.00 -5.83
CA LYS A 137 -4.73 22.83 -4.62
C LYS A 137 -5.43 22.18 -3.44
N VAL A 138 -5.08 22.60 -2.24
CA VAL A 138 -5.85 22.28 -1.04
C VAL A 138 -7.23 22.92 -1.16
N SER A 139 -8.27 22.10 -1.15
CA SER A 139 -9.67 22.53 -1.17
C SER A 139 -10.22 22.74 0.23
N LYS A 140 -9.70 21.96 1.21
CA LYS A 140 -10.12 22.02 2.60
C LYS A 140 -9.06 21.47 3.52
N THR A 141 -8.92 22.06 4.70
CA THR A 141 -8.16 21.53 5.83
C THR A 141 -9.15 21.16 6.94
N ILE A 142 -9.14 19.88 7.34
CA ILE A 142 -10.04 19.33 8.37
C ILE A 142 -9.22 19.18 9.65
N PRO A 143 -9.52 19.91 10.72
CA PRO A 143 -8.85 19.73 12.00
C PRO A 143 -9.10 18.33 12.58
N VAL A 144 -8.05 17.67 13.06
CA VAL A 144 -8.13 16.36 13.69
C VAL A 144 -7.36 16.38 15.00
N ARG A 145 -7.82 15.59 15.97
CA ARG A 145 -7.22 15.54 17.30
C ARG A 145 -5.83 14.86 17.28
N GLY A 146 -4.82 15.61 17.69
CA GLY A 146 -3.45 15.14 17.86
C GLY A 146 -2.67 15.02 16.56
N ARG A 147 -1.37 14.83 16.68
CA ARG A 147 -0.44 14.66 15.55
C ARG A 147 -0.75 13.39 14.79
N LEU A 148 -1.07 13.52 13.50
CA LEU A 148 -1.41 12.37 12.66
C LEU A 148 -0.15 11.60 12.23
N HIS A 149 -0.29 10.27 12.16
CA HIS A 149 0.78 9.39 11.70
C HIS A 149 0.46 8.78 10.33
N ASN A 150 -0.77 8.39 10.08
CA ASN A 150 -1.19 7.74 8.84
C ASN A 150 -2.58 8.19 8.41
N VAL A 151 -2.87 8.05 7.11
CA VAL A 151 -4.18 8.30 6.54
C VAL A 151 -4.51 7.24 5.50
N TYR A 152 -5.75 6.79 5.47
CA TYR A 152 -6.27 5.80 4.53
C TYR A 152 -7.69 6.18 4.12
N VAL A 153 -8.05 5.85 2.88
CA VAL A 153 -9.44 5.83 2.43
C VAL A 153 -9.98 4.42 2.60
N THR A 154 -11.19 4.27 3.11
CA THR A 154 -11.83 2.96 3.27
C THR A 154 -12.08 2.29 1.91
N PRO A 155 -12.12 0.95 1.82
CA PRO A 155 -12.30 0.24 0.56
C PRO A 155 -13.57 0.60 -0.21
N ASP A 156 -14.62 1.08 0.48
CA ASP A 156 -15.88 1.55 -0.13
C ASP A 156 -15.88 3.05 -0.48
N ASP A 157 -14.75 3.73 -0.27
CA ASP A 157 -14.54 5.16 -0.56
C ASP A 157 -15.47 6.11 0.23
N LYS A 158 -16.02 5.65 1.38
CA LYS A 158 -16.92 6.47 2.19
C LYS A 158 -16.23 7.27 3.28
N TYR A 159 -15.13 6.75 3.81
CA TYR A 159 -14.47 7.35 4.95
C TYR A 159 -12.97 7.50 4.73
N VAL A 160 -12.40 8.47 5.42
CA VAL A 160 -10.96 8.54 5.70
C VAL A 160 -10.74 8.06 7.13
N VAL A 161 -9.74 7.19 7.32
CA VAL A 161 -9.33 6.72 8.64
C VAL A 161 -7.90 7.18 8.90
N THR A 162 -7.68 7.79 10.05
CA THR A 162 -6.36 8.24 10.47
C THR A 162 -6.08 7.86 11.92
N GLY A 163 -4.82 7.85 12.30
CA GLY A 163 -4.39 7.52 13.65
C GLY A 163 -3.42 8.53 14.22
N SER A 164 -3.43 8.68 15.54
CA SER A 164 -2.45 9.47 16.27
C SER A 164 -1.70 8.60 17.26
N ILE A 165 -0.36 8.67 17.22
CA ILE A 165 0.49 7.95 18.16
C ILE A 165 0.34 8.55 19.57
N ARG A 166 0.38 9.86 19.68
CA ARG A 166 0.41 10.55 20.96
C ARG A 166 -0.92 10.50 21.71
N THR A 167 -2.02 10.75 21.00
CA THR A 167 -3.36 10.76 21.62
C THR A 167 -3.98 9.36 21.69
N LYS A 168 -3.38 8.35 21.04
CA LYS A 168 -3.87 6.97 20.97
C LYS A 168 -5.27 6.85 20.35
N VAL A 169 -5.63 7.78 19.48
CA VAL A 169 -6.97 7.86 18.87
C VAL A 169 -6.90 7.48 17.41
N MET A 170 -7.81 6.63 16.99
CA MET A 170 -8.20 6.41 15.61
C MET A 170 -9.40 7.32 15.31
N THR A 171 -9.28 8.18 14.31
CA THR A 171 -10.33 9.11 13.87
C THR A 171 -10.86 8.70 12.52
N VAL A 172 -12.18 8.68 12.36
CA VAL A 172 -12.86 8.39 11.11
C VAL A 172 -13.60 9.63 10.63
N ILE A 173 -13.34 10.01 9.39
CA ILE A 173 -13.89 11.21 8.74
C ILE A 173 -14.79 10.76 7.59
N ASP A 174 -16.00 11.29 7.52
CA ASP A 174 -16.91 11.05 6.41
C ASP A 174 -16.48 11.87 5.19
N LEU A 175 -16.19 11.20 4.07
CA LEU A 175 -15.70 11.83 2.83
C LEU A 175 -16.75 12.68 2.11
N LYS A 176 -18.04 12.46 2.38
CA LYS A 176 -19.13 13.23 1.78
C LYS A 176 -19.34 14.55 2.50
N THR A 177 -19.33 14.55 3.83
CA THR A 177 -19.51 15.75 4.64
C THR A 177 -18.19 16.45 4.96
N GLU A 178 -17.06 15.73 4.82
CA GLU A 178 -15.72 16.15 5.20
C GLU A 178 -15.66 16.63 6.66
N GLN A 179 -16.27 15.83 7.53
CA GLN A 179 -16.30 16.05 8.98
C GLN A 179 -15.92 14.77 9.71
N VAL A 180 -15.41 14.93 10.94
CA VAL A 180 -15.18 13.80 11.84
C VAL A 180 -16.52 13.11 12.12
N ALA A 181 -16.59 11.83 11.74
CA ALA A 181 -17.76 11.00 11.98
C ALA A 181 -17.73 10.39 13.40
N TRP A 182 -16.55 9.92 13.82
CA TRP A 182 -16.32 9.36 15.15
C TRP A 182 -14.83 9.19 15.45
N ASP A 183 -14.52 9.10 16.75
CA ASP A 183 -13.22 8.79 17.30
C ASP A 183 -13.28 7.48 18.09
N LEU A 184 -12.17 6.72 18.11
CA LEU A 184 -11.98 5.54 18.94
C LEU A 184 -10.62 5.63 19.65
N ALA A 185 -10.64 5.68 20.97
CA ALA A 185 -9.41 5.52 21.75
C ALA A 185 -8.98 4.05 21.77
N LEU A 186 -7.72 3.81 21.44
CA LEU A 186 -7.07 2.51 21.57
C LEU A 186 -6.13 2.51 22.78
N HIS A 187 -5.69 1.33 23.20
CA HIS A 187 -4.85 1.22 24.41
C HIS A 187 -3.43 1.76 24.20
N GLU A 188 -2.94 1.83 22.93
CA GLU A 188 -1.65 2.39 22.57
C GLU A 188 -1.72 3.28 21.33
N GLY A 189 -0.60 3.98 21.02
CA GLY A 189 -0.49 4.90 19.89
C GLY A 189 -0.77 4.22 18.57
N VAL A 190 -1.68 4.80 17.77
CA VAL A 190 -2.17 4.22 16.52
C VAL A 190 -1.16 4.46 15.41
N ARG A 191 -0.72 3.37 14.78
CA ARG A 191 0.28 3.32 13.72
C ARG A 191 -0.35 2.85 12.40
N PRO A 192 0.36 2.23 11.44
CA PRO A 192 -0.24 1.74 10.21
C PRO A 192 -1.50 0.90 10.40
N MET A 193 -2.39 0.99 9.43
CA MET A 193 -3.67 0.27 9.41
C MET A 193 -3.90 -0.39 8.06
N THR A 194 -4.72 -1.45 8.06
CA THR A 194 -5.29 -2.06 6.85
C THR A 194 -6.70 -2.54 7.14
N PHE A 195 -7.45 -2.88 6.09
CA PHE A 195 -8.88 -3.15 6.18
C PHE A 195 -9.22 -4.55 5.70
N GLU A 196 -10.08 -5.23 6.44
CA GLU A 196 -10.88 -6.36 5.95
C GLU A 196 -12.24 -5.84 5.50
N THR A 197 -12.74 -6.37 4.39
CA THR A 197 -14.00 -5.94 3.80
C THR A 197 -15.11 -6.97 3.97
N ASN A 198 -16.34 -6.49 4.02
CA ASN A 198 -17.53 -7.28 3.80
C ASN A 198 -17.69 -7.61 2.31
N PRO A 199 -18.56 -8.58 1.93
CA PRO A 199 -18.83 -8.90 0.52
C PRO A 199 -19.33 -7.70 -0.31
N ASP A 200 -19.96 -6.71 0.31
CA ASP A 200 -20.40 -5.46 -0.35
C ASP A 200 -19.31 -4.41 -0.51
N GLY A 201 -18.07 -4.70 -0.09
CA GLY A 201 -16.93 -3.81 -0.14
C GLY A 201 -16.82 -2.83 1.02
N SER A 202 -17.80 -2.79 1.94
CA SER A 202 -17.70 -1.96 3.14
C SER A 202 -16.63 -2.48 4.11
N THR A 203 -16.12 -1.60 4.97
CA THR A 203 -15.13 -1.97 5.98
C THR A 203 -15.77 -2.85 7.06
N LYS A 204 -15.22 -4.05 7.27
CA LYS A 204 -15.61 -4.99 8.31
C LYS A 204 -14.77 -4.78 9.57
N ARG A 205 -13.45 -4.98 9.44
CA ARG A 205 -12.49 -4.77 10.53
C ARG A 205 -11.34 -3.88 10.07
N VAL A 206 -10.79 -3.14 11.03
CA VAL A 206 -9.51 -2.45 10.86
C VAL A 206 -8.48 -3.21 11.68
N PHE A 207 -7.37 -3.57 11.04
CA PHE A 207 -6.18 -4.05 11.71
C PHE A 207 -5.22 -2.88 11.86
N ALA A 208 -4.84 -2.56 13.09
CA ALA A 208 -4.00 -1.42 13.39
C ALA A 208 -2.76 -1.85 14.18
N GLN A 209 -1.60 -1.48 13.71
CA GLN A 209 -0.41 -1.59 14.55
C GLN A 209 -0.41 -0.51 15.61
N LEU A 210 0.07 -0.87 16.78
CA LEU A 210 0.13 0.01 17.93
C LEU A 210 1.57 0.18 18.42
N SER A 211 1.84 1.35 18.99
CA SER A 211 3.11 1.59 19.68
C SER A 211 3.32 0.59 20.80
N ASN A 212 4.57 0.21 21.03
CA ASN A 212 4.98 -0.73 22.10
C ASN A 212 4.40 -2.15 21.98
N LEU A 213 3.65 -2.47 20.91
CA LEU A 213 3.09 -3.77 20.65
C LEU A 213 3.80 -4.43 19.47
N ASN A 214 4.48 -5.56 19.68
CA ASN A 214 4.90 -6.42 18.58
C ASN A 214 3.67 -7.23 18.12
N GLY A 215 2.82 -6.60 17.31
CA GLY A 215 1.52 -7.15 16.98
C GLY A 215 0.58 -6.12 16.37
N PHE A 216 -0.71 -6.36 16.51
CA PHE A 216 -1.75 -5.50 15.98
C PHE A 216 -3.05 -5.58 16.78
N ALA A 217 -3.79 -4.49 16.81
CA ALA A 217 -5.15 -4.44 17.31
C ALA A 217 -6.15 -4.83 16.21
N VAL A 218 -7.27 -5.40 16.62
CA VAL A 218 -8.42 -5.75 15.80
C VAL A 218 -9.59 -4.88 16.18
N VAL A 219 -10.07 -4.03 15.30
CA VAL A 219 -11.18 -3.11 15.54
C VAL A 219 -12.37 -3.52 14.68
N ASP A 220 -13.53 -3.74 15.30
CA ASP A 220 -14.81 -3.82 14.61
C ASP A 220 -15.22 -2.41 14.18
N PHE A 221 -15.30 -2.19 12.86
CA PHE A 221 -15.56 -0.86 12.32
C PHE A 221 -16.99 -0.39 12.58
N ALA A 222 -17.95 -1.28 12.45
CA ALA A 222 -19.38 -0.94 12.66
C ALA A 222 -19.70 -0.74 14.14
N ALA A 223 -19.16 -1.61 15.02
CA ALA A 223 -19.33 -1.50 16.46
C ALA A 223 -18.46 -0.38 17.08
N ARG A 224 -17.50 0.16 16.32
CA ARG A 224 -16.53 1.20 16.76
C ARG A 224 -15.80 0.77 18.04
N LYS A 225 -15.29 -0.45 18.04
CA LYS A 225 -14.73 -1.08 19.24
C LYS A 225 -13.48 -1.87 18.92
N GLU A 226 -12.46 -1.73 19.78
CA GLU A 226 -11.32 -2.64 19.81
C GLU A 226 -11.79 -4.00 20.34
N MET A 227 -11.64 -5.05 19.55
CA MET A 227 -12.09 -6.40 19.86
C MET A 227 -11.02 -7.26 20.50
N ALA A 228 -9.79 -7.09 20.04
CA ALA A 228 -8.64 -7.88 20.49
C ALA A 228 -7.33 -7.19 20.13
N SER A 229 -6.27 -7.61 20.79
CA SER A 229 -4.88 -7.38 20.40
C SER A 229 -4.17 -8.71 20.21
N ILE A 230 -3.52 -8.88 19.08
CA ILE A 230 -2.76 -10.06 18.71
C ILE A 230 -1.27 -9.74 18.88
N VAL A 231 -0.58 -10.50 19.71
CA VAL A 231 0.87 -10.44 19.88
C VAL A 231 1.51 -11.42 18.92
N LEU A 232 2.49 -10.98 18.15
CA LEU A 232 3.25 -11.85 17.26
C LEU A 232 4.16 -12.77 18.08
N PRO A 233 4.36 -14.03 17.65
CA PRO A 233 5.26 -14.94 18.34
C PRO A 233 6.67 -14.37 18.45
N ALA A 234 7.32 -14.63 19.58
CA ALA A 234 8.74 -14.39 19.74
C ALA A 234 9.52 -15.43 18.91
N GLU A 235 10.44 -14.96 18.08
CA GLU A 235 11.31 -15.84 17.29
C GLU A 235 12.55 -16.22 18.09
N PRO A 236 12.94 -17.51 18.13
CA PRO A 236 14.22 -17.92 18.67
C PRO A 236 15.38 -17.24 17.93
N GLY A 237 16.23 -16.50 18.64
CA GLY A 237 17.30 -15.70 18.08
C GLY A 237 16.86 -14.35 17.50
N GLY A 238 15.61 -13.94 17.72
CA GLY A 238 15.13 -12.60 17.40
C GLY A 238 15.84 -11.50 18.20
N PHE A 239 15.65 -10.26 17.81
CA PHE A 239 16.32 -9.08 18.36
C PHE A 239 15.70 -8.60 19.69
N GLY A 240 15.23 -9.53 20.52
CA GLY A 240 14.39 -9.32 21.70
C GLY A 240 14.89 -8.32 22.75
N VAL A 241 16.20 -8.03 22.79
CA VAL A 241 16.74 -6.98 23.68
C VAL A 241 16.38 -5.59 23.15
N ALA A 242 16.20 -5.45 21.84
CA ALA A 242 15.74 -4.22 21.20
C ALA A 242 14.23 -4.01 21.37
N GLU A 243 13.43 -5.09 21.50
CA GLU A 243 11.96 -5.03 21.66
C GLU A 243 11.53 -4.12 22.80
N ARG A 244 12.16 -4.20 23.96
CA ARG A 244 11.82 -3.41 25.14
C ARG A 244 12.13 -1.92 25.03
N ARG A 245 12.86 -1.52 23.98
CA ARG A 245 13.25 -0.13 23.71
C ARG A 245 12.69 0.42 22.39
N MET A 246 12.01 -0.43 21.62
CA MET A 246 11.38 -0.02 20.37
C MET A 246 9.96 0.49 20.66
N ASP A 247 9.70 1.73 20.32
CA ASP A 247 8.35 2.28 20.31
C ASP A 247 7.49 1.71 19.17
N SER A 248 8.11 1.02 18.19
CA SER A 248 7.49 0.37 17.05
C SER A 248 8.14 -0.99 16.75
N PRO A 249 7.89 -2.04 17.55
CA PRO A 249 8.47 -3.36 17.33
C PRO A 249 7.89 -4.11 16.14
N SER A 250 6.74 -3.69 15.65
CA SER A 250 6.11 -4.07 14.37
C SER A 250 5.69 -2.82 13.61
N HIS A 251 5.48 -2.88 12.28
CA HIS A 251 5.16 -1.66 11.52
C HIS A 251 4.17 -1.88 10.37
N GLY A 252 4.53 -2.51 9.26
CA GLY A 252 3.67 -2.67 8.09
C GLY A 252 2.68 -3.82 8.24
N LEU A 253 1.48 -3.64 7.74
CA LEU A 253 0.51 -4.72 7.60
C LEU A 253 -0.33 -4.51 6.35
N GLY A 254 -0.83 -5.62 5.79
CA GLY A 254 -1.66 -5.61 4.60
C GLY A 254 -2.49 -6.87 4.46
N VAL A 255 -3.75 -6.70 4.08
CA VAL A 255 -4.62 -7.81 3.68
C VAL A 255 -4.30 -8.15 2.22
N SER A 256 -4.13 -9.44 1.93
CA SER A 256 -3.90 -9.92 0.57
C SER A 256 -5.07 -9.56 -0.36
N PRO A 257 -4.85 -9.40 -1.67
CA PRO A 257 -5.89 -8.99 -2.61
C PRO A 257 -7.12 -9.91 -2.66
N ASP A 258 -6.94 -11.19 -2.32
CA ASP A 258 -8.04 -12.17 -2.22
C ASP A 258 -8.82 -12.11 -0.89
N GLY A 259 -8.41 -11.20 0.03
CA GLY A 259 -9.04 -11.01 1.33
C GLY A 259 -8.82 -12.15 2.34
N LYS A 260 -7.93 -13.11 2.07
CA LYS A 260 -7.82 -14.33 2.88
C LYS A 260 -6.64 -14.36 3.86
N THR A 261 -5.69 -13.44 3.72
CA THR A 261 -4.48 -13.44 4.55
C THR A 261 -4.11 -12.03 4.97
N LEU A 262 -3.88 -11.83 6.25
CA LEU A 262 -3.26 -10.63 6.81
C LEU A 262 -1.77 -10.88 6.97
N TRP A 263 -0.94 -10.05 6.35
CA TRP A 263 0.51 -10.07 6.48
C TRP A 263 0.97 -8.92 7.37
N VAL A 264 1.87 -9.21 8.32
CA VAL A 264 2.30 -8.26 9.36
C VAL A 264 3.81 -8.31 9.52
N THR A 265 4.50 -7.18 9.39
CA THR A 265 5.94 -7.11 9.63
C THR A 265 6.26 -7.04 11.12
N SER A 266 7.30 -7.73 11.54
CA SER A 266 7.91 -7.60 12.86
C SER A 266 9.36 -7.16 12.71
N ILE A 267 9.68 -5.98 13.21
CA ILE A 267 11.05 -5.47 13.29
C ILE A 267 11.82 -6.28 14.34
N ALA A 268 11.15 -6.58 15.43
CA ALA A 268 11.69 -7.34 16.55
C ALA A 268 12.09 -8.77 16.15
N ALA A 269 11.27 -9.47 15.39
CA ALA A 269 11.56 -10.81 14.87
C ALA A 269 12.36 -10.81 13.55
N ASN A 270 12.55 -9.65 12.91
CA ASN A 270 13.10 -9.53 11.56
C ASN A 270 12.39 -10.46 10.56
N ALA A 271 11.06 -10.45 10.61
CA ALA A 271 10.21 -11.38 9.87
C ALA A 271 8.90 -10.74 9.42
N VAL A 272 8.19 -11.45 8.56
CA VAL A 272 6.81 -11.13 8.17
C VAL A 272 5.93 -12.31 8.48
N PHE A 273 4.90 -12.10 9.29
CA PHE A 273 3.93 -13.11 9.73
C PHE A 273 2.69 -13.10 8.85
N ALA A 274 2.08 -14.26 8.65
CA ALA A 274 0.85 -14.45 7.89
C ALA A 274 -0.24 -15.05 8.77
N TYR A 275 -1.40 -14.39 8.82
CA TYR A 275 -2.59 -14.84 9.55
C TYR A 275 -3.74 -15.09 8.59
N SER A 276 -4.50 -16.18 8.80
CA SER A 276 -5.72 -16.42 8.04
C SER A 276 -6.80 -15.39 8.34
N LEU A 277 -7.64 -15.10 7.36
CA LEU A 277 -8.88 -14.34 7.55
C LEU A 277 -10.07 -15.24 7.19
N PRO A 278 -11.18 -15.16 7.94
CA PRO A 278 -11.43 -14.20 9.04
C PRO A 278 -10.89 -14.61 10.41
N ASP A 279 -10.34 -15.84 10.61
CA ASP A 279 -10.18 -16.50 11.91
C ASP A 279 -8.94 -16.02 12.69
N LEU A 280 -8.01 -15.31 12.03
CA LEU A 280 -6.75 -14.81 12.61
C LEU A 280 -5.86 -15.92 13.18
N GLU A 281 -5.87 -17.10 12.53
CA GLU A 281 -4.95 -18.17 12.86
C GLU A 281 -3.58 -17.93 12.22
N LEU A 282 -2.51 -18.11 12.97
CA LEU A 282 -1.14 -18.01 12.44
C LEU A 282 -0.89 -19.11 11.41
N ARG A 283 -0.59 -18.71 10.16
CA ARG A 283 -0.27 -19.62 9.06
C ARG A 283 1.22 -19.92 8.96
N GLY A 284 2.04 -18.99 9.41
CA GLY A 284 3.50 -19.08 9.37
C GLY A 284 4.16 -17.71 9.31
N HIS A 285 5.46 -17.72 9.04
CA HIS A 285 6.22 -16.49 8.86
C HIS A 285 7.36 -16.67 7.86
N VAL A 286 7.90 -15.57 7.37
CA VAL A 286 9.09 -15.51 6.50
C VAL A 286 10.16 -14.70 7.22
N LYS A 287 11.28 -15.34 7.55
CA LYS A 287 12.48 -14.64 8.06
C LYS A 287 13.10 -13.82 6.93
N LEU A 288 13.53 -12.61 7.27
CA LEU A 288 14.22 -11.73 6.35
C LEU A 288 15.75 -11.81 6.55
N PRO A 289 16.55 -11.43 5.54
CA PRO A 289 18.00 -11.35 5.69
C PRO A 289 18.39 -10.46 6.88
N GLU A 290 19.54 -10.75 7.48
CA GLU A 290 20.10 -9.94 8.54
C GLU A 290 21.22 -9.06 8.01
N ILE A 291 21.44 -7.90 8.64
CA ILE A 291 22.61 -7.07 8.35
C ILE A 291 23.75 -7.55 9.22
N THR A 292 24.78 -8.15 8.60
CA THR A 292 25.97 -8.61 9.30
C THR A 292 26.99 -7.49 9.38
N LEU A 293 27.41 -7.13 10.60
CA LEU A 293 28.45 -6.14 10.89
C LEU A 293 29.69 -6.83 11.44
N LYS A 294 30.86 -6.47 10.94
CA LYS A 294 32.13 -7.07 11.43
C LYS A 294 32.29 -6.84 12.93
N GLY A 295 32.46 -7.93 13.70
CA GLY A 295 32.68 -7.87 15.15
C GLY A 295 31.45 -7.48 15.99
N ARG A 296 30.25 -7.52 15.41
CA ARG A 296 28.99 -7.23 16.12
C ARG A 296 27.96 -8.34 15.84
N ALA A 297 26.97 -8.44 16.71
CA ALA A 297 25.80 -9.27 16.44
C ALA A 297 25.05 -8.74 15.19
N PRO A 298 24.44 -9.62 14.41
CA PRO A 298 23.57 -9.21 13.30
C PRO A 298 22.42 -8.32 13.79
N ILE A 299 21.95 -7.43 12.92
CA ILE A 299 20.82 -6.55 13.21
C ILE A 299 19.70 -6.75 12.21
N SER A 300 18.48 -6.36 12.59
CA SER A 300 17.30 -6.37 11.73
C SER A 300 17.47 -5.49 10.51
N VAL A 301 16.94 -5.92 9.38
CA VAL A 301 16.77 -5.06 8.18
C VAL A 301 15.71 -3.97 8.39
N VAL A 302 14.99 -3.99 9.51
CA VAL A 302 13.87 -3.11 9.84
C VAL A 302 12.77 -3.21 8.78
N PRO A 303 12.08 -4.38 8.67
CA PRO A 303 10.97 -4.52 7.75
C PRO A 303 9.87 -3.52 8.10
N ASN A 304 9.48 -2.72 7.12
CA ASN A 304 8.66 -1.54 7.36
C ASN A 304 7.29 -1.68 6.70
N TRP A 305 7.10 -1.29 5.46
CA TRP A 305 5.82 -1.33 4.76
C TRP A 305 5.70 -2.52 3.83
N VAL A 306 4.44 -2.86 3.47
CA VAL A 306 4.13 -3.97 2.57
C VAL A 306 3.19 -3.55 1.45
N THR A 307 3.34 -4.18 0.28
CA THR A 307 2.39 -4.11 -0.84
C THR A 307 2.39 -5.41 -1.62
N PHE A 308 1.32 -5.67 -2.38
CA PHE A 308 1.15 -6.91 -3.13
C PHE A 308 1.12 -6.66 -4.64
N THR A 309 1.46 -7.70 -5.41
CA THR A 309 0.98 -7.78 -6.80
C THR A 309 -0.54 -8.01 -6.82
N PRO A 310 -1.25 -7.59 -7.89
CA PRO A 310 -2.72 -7.72 -7.96
C PRO A 310 -3.24 -9.15 -7.80
N ASP A 311 -2.46 -10.13 -8.26
CA ASP A 311 -2.76 -11.55 -8.13
C ASP A 311 -2.45 -12.13 -6.74
N GLY A 312 -1.91 -11.32 -5.83
CA GLY A 312 -1.54 -11.71 -4.48
C GLY A 312 -0.35 -12.67 -4.38
N ARG A 313 0.30 -13.04 -5.50
CA ARG A 313 1.39 -14.03 -5.50
C ARG A 313 2.70 -13.50 -4.95
N ARG A 314 2.91 -12.20 -4.98
CA ARG A 314 4.12 -11.54 -4.45
C ARG A 314 3.74 -10.50 -3.42
N LEU A 315 4.47 -10.53 -2.33
CA LEU A 315 4.47 -9.50 -1.29
C LEU A 315 5.82 -8.81 -1.32
N TYR A 316 5.80 -7.48 -1.44
CA TYR A 316 6.98 -6.63 -1.38
C TYR A 316 7.06 -5.98 -0.01
N VAL A 317 8.24 -6.03 0.62
CA VAL A 317 8.48 -5.50 1.96
C VAL A 317 9.66 -4.55 1.90
N SER A 318 9.47 -3.29 2.28
CA SER A 318 10.59 -2.34 2.40
C SER A 318 11.41 -2.62 3.66
N ASN A 319 12.74 -2.62 3.52
CA ASN A 319 13.70 -2.90 4.59
C ASN A 319 14.49 -1.62 4.90
N ALA A 320 13.98 -0.83 5.85
CA ALA A 320 14.44 0.54 6.08
C ALA A 320 15.94 0.65 6.44
N ALA A 321 16.50 -0.31 7.17
CA ALA A 321 17.91 -0.31 7.55
C ALA A 321 18.83 -0.93 6.49
N ALA A 322 18.27 -1.72 5.54
CA ALA A 322 19.06 -2.49 4.57
C ALA A 322 19.06 -1.88 3.16
N LYS A 323 18.42 -0.72 2.94
CA LYS A 323 18.32 -0.09 1.62
C LYS A 323 17.87 -1.06 0.54
N SER A 324 16.85 -1.84 0.85
CA SER A 324 16.38 -2.91 -0.01
C SER A 324 14.88 -3.17 0.13
N VAL A 325 14.35 -3.92 -0.82
CA VAL A 325 12.99 -4.46 -0.79
C VAL A 325 13.09 -5.98 -0.87
N SER A 326 12.50 -6.67 0.09
CA SER A 326 12.33 -8.12 0.06
C SER A 326 11.10 -8.48 -0.77
N VAL A 327 11.23 -9.48 -1.64
CA VAL A 327 10.14 -10.03 -2.44
C VAL A 327 9.83 -11.44 -1.94
N ILE A 328 8.61 -11.66 -1.48
CA ILE A 328 8.15 -12.89 -0.87
C ILE A 328 7.13 -13.56 -1.81
N ASP A 329 7.32 -14.85 -2.07
CA ASP A 329 6.30 -15.72 -2.63
C ASP A 329 5.28 -16.04 -1.53
N THR A 330 4.05 -15.60 -1.72
CA THR A 330 3.02 -15.72 -0.67
C THR A 330 2.53 -17.14 -0.47
N ALA A 331 2.44 -17.93 -1.55
CA ALA A 331 1.97 -19.31 -1.49
C ALA A 331 2.99 -20.24 -0.82
N GLY A 332 4.26 -20.09 -1.18
CA GLY A 332 5.36 -20.88 -0.61
C GLY A 332 5.92 -20.30 0.71
N MET A 333 5.46 -19.13 1.14
CA MET A 333 5.96 -18.39 2.31
C MET A 333 7.50 -18.32 2.34
N LYS A 334 8.10 -17.86 1.25
CA LYS A 334 9.57 -17.80 1.13
C LYS A 334 10.05 -16.53 0.44
N LEU A 335 11.19 -16.05 0.89
CA LEU A 335 11.91 -14.98 0.21
C LEU A 335 12.40 -15.50 -1.16
N VAL A 336 12.09 -14.76 -2.23
CA VAL A 336 12.49 -15.11 -3.60
C VAL A 336 13.46 -14.11 -4.22
N SER A 337 13.50 -12.89 -3.73
CA SER A 337 14.43 -11.86 -4.20
C SER A 337 14.63 -10.77 -3.15
N THR A 338 15.76 -10.06 -3.27
CA THR A 338 16.02 -8.81 -2.56
C THR A 338 16.49 -7.78 -3.58
N VAL A 339 15.76 -6.67 -3.68
CA VAL A 339 16.01 -5.60 -4.66
C VAL A 339 16.69 -4.43 -3.95
N PRO A 340 17.91 -4.02 -4.33
CA PRO A 340 18.54 -2.82 -3.79
C PRO A 340 17.77 -1.56 -4.19
N VAL A 341 17.61 -0.63 -3.24
CA VAL A 341 16.94 0.67 -3.44
C VAL A 341 17.71 1.78 -2.70
N GLY A 342 17.13 2.95 -2.52
CA GLY A 342 17.79 4.09 -1.87
C GLY A 342 17.77 4.07 -0.35
N GLU A 343 18.06 5.23 0.25
CA GLU A 343 18.24 5.41 1.69
C GLU A 343 16.91 5.34 2.46
N VAL A 344 16.86 4.49 3.47
CA VAL A 344 15.70 4.31 4.36
C VAL A 344 14.38 4.12 3.58
N PRO A 345 14.26 3.03 2.78
CA PRO A 345 13.02 2.75 2.08
C PRO A 345 11.88 2.54 3.10
N LYS A 346 10.79 3.32 2.93
CA LYS A 346 9.62 3.26 3.81
C LYS A 346 8.38 2.89 3.05
N ARG A 347 7.61 3.87 2.58
CA ARG A 347 6.36 3.58 1.87
C ARG A 347 6.63 2.80 0.60
N ILE A 348 5.79 1.80 0.39
CA ILE A 348 5.81 0.98 -0.79
C ILE A 348 4.38 0.79 -1.27
N ASN A 349 4.13 1.00 -2.54
CA ASN A 349 2.80 0.87 -3.11
C ASN A 349 2.87 0.36 -4.56
N THR A 350 1.83 -0.35 -5.00
CA THR A 350 1.77 -1.00 -6.31
C THR A 350 0.85 -0.23 -7.25
N LEU A 351 1.34 0.03 -8.46
CA LEU A 351 0.58 0.57 -9.57
C LEU A 351 0.41 -0.49 -10.66
N VAL A 352 -0.83 -0.65 -11.14
CA VAL A 352 -1.17 -1.53 -12.26
C VAL A 352 -1.50 -0.68 -13.47
N LEU A 353 -0.80 -0.90 -14.57
CA LEU A 353 -1.06 -0.27 -15.86
C LEU A 353 -1.70 -1.30 -16.80
N ARG A 354 -2.86 -0.95 -17.32
CA ARG A 354 -3.64 -1.74 -18.26
C ARG A 354 -3.57 -1.19 -19.68
#